data_e44fa1d93e913ac2887055ce0dd00ab7
#
_entry.id   e44fa1d93e913ac2887055ce0dd00ab7
#
_cell.length_a   1.000
_cell.length_b   1.000
_cell.length_c   1.000
_cell.angle_alpha   90.00
_cell.angle_beta   90.00
_cell.angle_gamma   90.00
#
_symmetry.space_group_name_H-M   'P 1'
#
loop_
_entity.id
_entity.type
_entity.pdbx_description
1 polymer ?
#
loop_
_entity_poly.entity_id
_entity_poly.type
_entity_poly.pdbx_seq_one_letter_code
_entity_poly.pdbx_strand_id
1 'polypeptide(L)'
;VTQTAGLALATDLTPPESQAKVVGLMYVMQLLGMIATALLFGAALADFSPGRLIQVIQGAAVATVALNLVSLWKQETRRPPRGAAWTETDPSFAESWARFCEGGSAVLRLAVVGLGTMAFNMADVLLEPFGGEVLALSVSYTTKLTALFAIGGLTGFGFAVWIMQRGVAAYRVAQ
;
A
#
# COMPACT_ATOMS: atom_id res chain seq x y z
N VAL A 1 -8.79 -3.76 -4.93
CA VAL A 1 -9.18 -5.17 -4.74
C VAL A 1 -7.96 -6.03 -4.45
N THR A 2 -6.94 -6.08 -5.31
CA THR A 2 -5.75 -6.95 -5.14
C THR A 2 -4.97 -6.64 -3.86
N GLN A 3 -4.76 -5.38 -3.53
CA GLN A 3 -4.06 -4.96 -2.32
C GLN A 3 -4.82 -5.36 -1.06
N THR A 4 -6.14 -5.16 -1.03
CA THR A 4 -6.99 -5.51 0.11
C THR A 4 -7.03 -7.02 0.32
N ALA A 5 -7.20 -7.79 -0.76
CA ALA A 5 -7.20 -9.25 -0.69
C ALA A 5 -5.82 -9.80 -0.26
N GLY A 6 -4.73 -9.24 -0.78
CA GLY A 6 -3.38 -9.62 -0.39
C GLY A 6 -3.08 -9.33 1.08
N LEU A 7 -3.54 -8.17 1.59
CA LEU A 7 -3.38 -7.80 2.99
C LEU A 7 -4.19 -8.72 3.90
N ALA A 8 -5.45 -9.02 3.55
CA ALA A 8 -6.30 -9.95 4.29
C ALA A 8 -5.65 -11.35 4.35
N LEU A 9 -5.22 -11.88 3.19
CA LEU A 9 -4.57 -13.18 3.13
C LEU A 9 -3.29 -13.23 3.98
N ALA A 10 -2.47 -12.18 3.92
CA ALA A 10 -1.24 -12.10 4.71
C ALA A 10 -1.51 -12.06 6.22
N THR A 11 -2.56 -11.36 6.65
CA THR A 11 -2.97 -11.31 8.06
C THR A 11 -3.59 -12.62 8.53
N ASP A 12 -4.37 -13.30 7.70
CA ASP A 12 -5.01 -14.58 8.03
C ASP A 12 -4.00 -15.72 8.16
N LEU A 13 -2.93 -15.70 7.36
CA LEU A 13 -1.88 -16.72 7.37
C LEU A 13 -0.84 -16.50 8.47
N THR A 14 -0.84 -15.32 9.11
CA THR A 14 0.21 -14.92 10.03
C THR A 14 -0.29 -14.98 11.49
N PRO A 15 0.50 -15.54 12.44
CA PRO A 15 0.19 -15.48 13.87
C PRO A 15 0.00 -14.02 14.34
N PRO A 16 -0.93 -13.74 15.27
CA PRO A 16 -1.26 -12.39 15.73
C PRO A 16 -0.06 -11.54 16.14
N GLU A 17 0.96 -12.18 16.76
CA GLU A 17 2.19 -11.52 17.21
C GLU A 17 3.07 -10.98 16.07
N SER A 18 2.92 -11.55 14.87
CA SER A 18 3.73 -11.21 13.70
C SER A 18 2.97 -10.41 12.64
N GLN A 19 1.65 -10.22 12.79
CA GLN A 19 0.82 -9.51 11.82
C GLN A 19 1.34 -8.10 11.53
N ALA A 20 1.69 -7.33 12.57
CA ALA A 20 2.22 -5.98 12.41
C ALA A 20 3.52 -5.94 11.59
N LYS A 21 4.40 -6.95 11.75
CA LYS A 21 5.65 -7.06 10.99
C LYS A 21 5.40 -7.38 9.53
N VAL A 22 4.46 -8.28 9.24
CA VAL A 22 4.09 -8.67 7.88
C VAL A 22 3.45 -7.50 7.14
N VAL A 23 2.50 -6.81 7.78
CA VAL A 23 1.87 -5.61 7.23
C VAL A 23 2.92 -4.52 6.95
N GLY A 24 3.82 -4.27 7.90
CA GLY A 24 4.91 -3.33 7.72
C GLY A 24 5.82 -3.69 6.55
N LEU A 25 6.19 -4.97 6.41
CA LEU A 25 6.99 -5.45 5.28
C LEU A 25 6.26 -5.26 3.93
N MET A 26 4.96 -5.50 3.87
CA MET A 26 4.15 -5.28 2.66
C MET A 26 4.18 -3.81 2.23
N TYR A 27 4.04 -2.87 3.18
CA TYR A 27 4.15 -1.43 2.88
C TYR A 27 5.56 -1.03 2.41
N VAL A 28 6.61 -1.55 3.05
CA VAL A 28 7.99 -1.32 2.60
C VAL A 28 8.18 -1.82 1.17
N MET A 29 7.72 -3.03 0.85
CA MET A 29 7.81 -3.59 -0.49
C MET A 29 7.01 -2.78 -1.51
N GLN A 30 5.84 -2.25 -1.12
CA GLN A 30 5.04 -1.36 -1.97
C GLN A 30 5.80 -0.06 -2.29
N LEU A 31 6.38 0.61 -1.28
CA LEU A 31 7.14 1.83 -1.47
C LEU A 31 8.41 1.58 -2.32
N LEU A 32 9.12 0.48 -2.08
CA LEU A 32 10.26 0.08 -2.91
C LEU A 32 9.83 -0.18 -4.36
N GLY A 33 8.68 -0.82 -4.56
CA GLY A 33 8.09 -1.03 -5.89
C GLY A 33 7.77 0.30 -6.58
N MET A 34 7.18 1.26 -5.87
CA MET A 34 6.91 2.61 -6.40
C MET A 34 8.22 3.32 -6.81
N ILE A 35 9.24 3.29 -5.96
CA ILE A 35 10.55 3.89 -6.28
C ILE A 35 11.14 3.25 -7.54
N ALA A 36 11.19 1.92 -7.59
CA ALA A 36 11.76 1.18 -8.70
C ALA A 36 11.02 1.47 -10.02
N THR A 37 9.69 1.39 -10.01
CA THR A 37 8.87 1.66 -11.21
C THR A 37 8.95 3.11 -11.66
N ALA A 38 8.93 4.07 -10.73
CA ALA A 38 9.06 5.49 -11.07
C ALA A 38 10.44 5.81 -11.68
N LEU A 39 11.51 5.23 -11.16
CA LEU A 39 12.84 5.40 -11.74
C LEU A 39 12.96 4.75 -13.12
N LEU A 40 12.43 3.52 -13.28
CA LEU A 40 12.43 2.81 -14.56
C LEU A 40 11.62 3.56 -15.61
N PHE A 41 10.41 4.03 -15.27
CA PHE A 41 9.57 4.77 -16.20
C PHE A 41 10.12 6.17 -16.47
N GLY A 42 10.66 6.85 -15.46
CA GLY A 42 11.34 8.13 -15.65
C GLY A 42 12.54 8.02 -16.62
N ALA A 43 13.30 6.92 -16.54
CA ALA A 43 14.39 6.65 -17.47
C ALA A 43 13.87 6.24 -18.87
N ALA A 44 12.85 5.40 -18.93
CA ALA A 44 12.24 4.94 -20.19
C ALA A 44 11.58 6.07 -20.98
N LEU A 45 11.06 7.10 -20.28
CA LEU A 45 10.39 8.27 -20.86
C LEU A 45 11.32 9.51 -20.97
N ALA A 46 12.63 9.33 -20.82
CA ALA A 46 13.58 10.43 -20.95
C ALA A 46 13.47 11.10 -22.33
N ASP A 47 13.38 10.29 -23.39
CA ASP A 47 13.08 10.76 -24.76
C ASP A 47 11.59 10.52 -25.05
N PHE A 48 10.78 11.41 -24.54
CA PHE A 48 9.33 11.27 -24.61
C PHE A 48 8.81 11.28 -26.05
N SER A 49 8.00 10.27 -26.39
CA SER A 49 7.13 10.28 -27.57
C SER A 49 5.83 9.54 -27.25
N PRO A 50 4.70 9.87 -27.90
CA PRO A 50 3.44 9.16 -27.67
C PRO A 50 3.54 7.65 -27.91
N GLY A 51 4.30 7.23 -28.93
CA GLY A 51 4.55 5.82 -29.21
C GLY A 51 5.34 5.14 -28.09
N ARG A 52 6.35 5.81 -27.54
CA ARG A 52 7.16 5.29 -26.43
C ARG A 52 6.33 5.15 -25.14
N LEU A 53 5.44 6.11 -24.87
CA LEU A 53 4.52 6.00 -23.74
C LEU A 53 3.63 4.75 -23.85
N ILE A 54 3.07 4.48 -25.05
CA ILE A 54 2.25 3.30 -25.30
C ILE A 54 3.08 2.00 -25.04
N GLN A 55 4.32 1.95 -25.54
CA GLN A 55 5.19 0.81 -25.33
C GLN A 55 5.49 0.57 -23.85
N VAL A 56 5.76 1.63 -23.07
CA VAL A 56 6.01 1.55 -21.63
C VAL A 56 4.76 1.04 -20.90
N ILE A 57 3.57 1.54 -21.22
CA ILE A 57 2.31 1.09 -20.64
C ILE A 57 2.05 -0.39 -20.96
N GLN A 58 2.23 -0.80 -22.21
CA GLN A 58 2.06 -2.19 -22.62
C GLN A 58 3.08 -3.12 -21.93
N GLY A 59 4.34 -2.71 -21.86
CA GLY A 59 5.39 -3.43 -21.15
C GLY A 59 5.07 -3.59 -19.65
N ALA A 60 4.57 -2.52 -19.00
CA ALA A 60 4.14 -2.56 -17.62
C ALA A 60 2.95 -3.52 -17.43
N ALA A 61 1.98 -3.52 -18.34
CA ALA A 61 0.85 -4.45 -18.28
C ALA A 61 1.30 -5.92 -18.38
N VAL A 62 2.18 -6.22 -19.32
CA VAL A 62 2.75 -7.58 -19.46
C VAL A 62 3.53 -8.00 -18.22
N ALA A 63 4.39 -7.12 -17.70
CA ALA A 63 5.14 -7.37 -16.46
C ALA A 63 4.20 -7.61 -15.27
N THR A 64 3.14 -6.82 -15.15
CA THR A 64 2.12 -6.98 -14.09
C THR A 64 1.42 -8.33 -14.19
N VAL A 65 1.02 -8.76 -15.38
CA VAL A 65 0.41 -10.07 -15.60
C VAL A 65 1.39 -11.20 -15.24
N ALA A 66 2.64 -11.10 -15.69
CA ALA A 66 3.66 -12.10 -15.38
C ALA A 66 3.92 -12.22 -13.87
N LEU A 67 4.06 -11.08 -13.17
CA LEU A 67 4.26 -11.04 -11.72
C LEU A 67 3.04 -11.60 -10.96
N ASN A 68 1.81 -11.30 -11.41
CA ASN A 68 0.60 -11.88 -10.82
C ASN A 68 0.53 -13.39 -11.02
N LEU A 69 0.89 -13.91 -12.21
CA LEU A 69 0.96 -15.34 -12.46
C LEU A 69 1.99 -16.05 -11.56
N VAL A 70 3.16 -15.43 -11.39
CA VAL A 70 4.19 -15.93 -10.46
C VAL A 70 3.69 -15.89 -9.01
N SER A 71 3.03 -14.81 -8.61
CA SER A 71 2.47 -14.65 -7.27
C SER A 71 1.38 -15.68 -6.96
N LEU A 72 0.56 -16.05 -7.96
CA LEU A 72 -0.48 -17.07 -7.83
C LEU A 72 0.10 -18.50 -7.83
N TRP A 73 1.35 -18.66 -8.28
CA TRP A 73 1.99 -19.98 -8.32
C TRP A 73 2.30 -20.46 -6.90
N LYS A 74 1.70 -21.58 -6.50
CA LYS A 74 1.81 -22.16 -5.17
C LYS A 74 1.28 -21.29 -4.03
N GLN A 75 0.37 -20.37 -4.32
CA GLN A 75 -0.49 -19.84 -3.28
C GLN A 75 -1.29 -20.99 -2.67
N GLU A 76 -1.61 -20.82 -1.42
CA GLU A 76 -2.26 -21.73 -0.49
C GLU A 76 -2.93 -22.98 -1.08
N THR A 77 -2.52 -24.15 -0.60
CA THR A 77 -3.32 -25.36 -0.77
C THR A 77 -4.68 -25.09 -0.14
N ARG A 78 -5.77 -25.11 -0.93
CA ARG A 78 -7.13 -25.02 -0.39
C ARG A 78 -7.25 -25.99 0.75
N ARG A 79 -7.22 -25.51 1.98
CA ARG A 79 -7.56 -26.34 3.12
C ARG A 79 -9.01 -26.72 2.92
N PRO A 80 -9.35 -28.03 2.85
CA PRO A 80 -10.76 -28.41 2.91
C PRO A 80 -11.33 -27.77 4.17
N PRO A 81 -12.60 -27.32 4.15
CA PRO A 81 -13.23 -26.77 5.35
C PRO A 81 -12.96 -27.76 6.49
N ARG A 82 -12.25 -27.32 7.52
CA ARG A 82 -12.03 -28.14 8.71
C ARG A 82 -13.40 -28.57 9.19
N GLY A 83 -13.67 -29.87 9.08
CA GLY A 83 -14.96 -30.41 9.36
C GLY A 83 -15.49 -29.93 10.70
N ALA A 84 -16.76 -29.57 10.73
CA ALA A 84 -17.68 -29.45 11.86
C ALA A 84 -17.31 -28.47 13.02
N ALA A 85 -16.27 -27.66 12.94
CA ALA A 85 -15.96 -26.67 13.99
C ALA A 85 -16.46 -25.25 13.67
N TRP A 86 -17.19 -25.06 12.57
CA TRP A 86 -17.84 -23.79 12.20
C TRP A 86 -19.26 -23.69 12.77
N THR A 87 -19.41 -24.02 14.07
CA THR A 87 -20.65 -23.79 14.80
C THR A 87 -20.68 -22.43 15.51
N GLU A 88 -19.62 -21.64 15.44
CA GLU A 88 -19.72 -20.22 15.72
C GLU A 88 -20.23 -19.53 14.45
N THR A 89 -21.48 -19.13 14.47
CA THR A 89 -22.05 -18.24 13.46
C THR A 89 -21.15 -17.03 13.37
N ASP A 90 -20.49 -16.83 12.22
CA ASP A 90 -19.69 -15.64 11.99
C ASP A 90 -20.51 -14.41 12.36
N PRO A 91 -20.03 -13.53 13.24
CA PRO A 91 -20.80 -12.39 13.68
C PRO A 91 -21.20 -11.55 12.47
N SER A 92 -22.45 -11.12 12.42
CA SER A 92 -22.93 -10.24 11.35
C SER A 92 -22.07 -8.97 11.30
N PHE A 93 -22.02 -8.31 10.14
CA PHE A 93 -21.31 -7.02 10.02
C PHE A 93 -21.78 -6.01 11.08
N ALA A 94 -23.09 -5.99 11.38
CA ALA A 94 -23.67 -5.10 12.38
C ALA A 94 -23.13 -5.38 13.79
N GLU A 95 -23.00 -6.66 14.17
CA GLU A 95 -22.44 -7.06 15.46
C GLU A 95 -20.93 -6.75 15.55
N SER A 96 -20.18 -7.02 14.47
CA SER A 96 -18.76 -6.70 14.39
C SER A 96 -18.52 -5.20 14.48
N TRP A 97 -19.36 -4.40 13.81
CA TRP A 97 -19.33 -2.95 13.86
C TRP A 97 -19.69 -2.41 15.25
N ALA A 98 -20.72 -2.96 15.89
CA ALA A 98 -21.09 -2.58 17.26
C ALA A 98 -19.94 -2.83 18.24
N ARG A 99 -19.34 -4.03 18.20
CA ARG A 99 -18.16 -4.37 19.02
C ARG A 99 -16.98 -3.43 18.77
N PHE A 100 -16.73 -3.08 17.50
CA PHE A 100 -15.67 -2.14 17.14
C PHE A 100 -15.92 -0.75 17.73
N CYS A 101 -17.17 -0.30 17.77
CA CYS A 101 -17.59 0.99 18.31
C CYS A 101 -17.61 1.05 19.85
N GLU A 102 -17.71 -0.08 20.55
CA GLU A 102 -17.75 -0.16 22.03
C GLU A 102 -16.52 0.49 22.70
N GLY A 103 -15.40 0.58 22.01
CA GLY A 103 -14.17 1.23 22.49
C GLY A 103 -14.18 2.75 22.57
N GLY A 104 -15.31 3.43 22.35
CA GLY A 104 -15.56 4.88 22.54
C GLY A 104 -14.80 5.83 21.59
N SER A 105 -13.59 5.51 21.15
CA SER A 105 -12.76 6.32 20.24
C SER A 105 -12.52 5.66 18.88
N ALA A 106 -13.16 4.52 18.61
CA ALA A 106 -12.92 3.74 17.40
C ALA A 106 -13.31 4.51 16.12
N VAL A 107 -14.48 5.14 16.13
CA VAL A 107 -14.96 5.97 14.99
C VAL A 107 -14.04 7.15 14.75
N LEU A 108 -13.58 7.84 15.83
CA LEU A 108 -12.65 8.95 15.70
C LEU A 108 -11.31 8.50 15.12
N ARG A 109 -10.77 7.37 15.58
CA ARG A 109 -9.52 6.79 15.01
C ARG A 109 -9.69 6.44 13.54
N LEU A 110 -10.82 5.84 13.18
CA LEU A 110 -11.13 5.51 11.79
C LEU A 110 -11.22 6.78 10.93
N ALA A 111 -11.89 7.83 11.44
CA ALA A 111 -11.99 9.12 10.75
C ALA A 111 -10.60 9.77 10.55
N VAL A 112 -9.76 9.78 11.58
CA VAL A 112 -8.39 10.34 11.50
C VAL A 112 -7.55 9.57 10.48
N VAL A 113 -7.57 8.23 10.52
CA VAL A 113 -6.86 7.41 9.54
C VAL A 113 -7.42 7.64 8.14
N GLY A 114 -8.74 7.68 7.97
CA GLY A 114 -9.40 7.91 6.69
C GLY A 114 -9.03 9.27 6.09
N LEU A 115 -9.10 10.34 6.88
CA LEU A 115 -8.73 11.69 6.44
C LEU A 115 -7.23 11.81 6.13
N GLY A 116 -6.37 11.23 6.96
CA GLY A 116 -4.93 11.20 6.73
C GLY A 116 -4.57 10.45 5.43
N THR A 117 -5.18 9.29 5.22
CA THR A 117 -4.99 8.50 3.99
C THR A 117 -5.52 9.26 2.76
N MET A 118 -6.68 9.93 2.88
CA MET A 118 -7.24 10.74 1.82
C MET A 118 -6.31 11.90 1.46
N ALA A 119 -5.80 12.64 2.44
CA ALA A 119 -4.88 13.74 2.22
C ALA A 119 -3.59 13.28 1.52
N PHE A 120 -3.03 12.15 1.95
CA PHE A 120 -1.84 11.56 1.34
C PHE A 120 -2.08 11.16 -0.12
N ASN A 121 -3.20 10.48 -0.39
CA ASN A 121 -3.55 10.09 -1.77
C ASN A 121 -3.84 11.31 -2.66
N MET A 122 -4.46 12.36 -2.13
CA MET A 122 -4.66 13.61 -2.90
C MET A 122 -3.32 14.25 -3.27
N ALA A 123 -2.37 14.28 -2.34
CA ALA A 123 -1.03 14.81 -2.62
C ALA A 123 -0.33 14.00 -3.72
N ASP A 124 -0.41 12.67 -3.66
CA ASP A 124 0.20 11.77 -4.65
C ASP A 124 -0.39 11.98 -6.05
N VAL A 125 -1.71 12.03 -6.17
CA VAL A 125 -2.42 12.23 -7.46
C VAL A 125 -2.13 13.59 -8.07
N LEU A 126 -1.98 14.65 -7.27
CA LEU A 126 -1.75 16.01 -7.76
C LEU A 126 -0.28 16.29 -8.07
N LEU A 127 0.65 15.49 -7.57
CA LEU A 127 2.09 15.74 -7.66
C LEU A 127 2.58 15.82 -9.12
N GLU A 128 2.21 14.84 -9.94
CA GLU A 128 2.64 14.79 -11.34
C GLU A 128 2.02 15.88 -12.22
N PRO A 129 0.69 16.13 -12.20
CA PRO A 129 0.08 17.24 -12.92
C PRO A 129 0.63 18.60 -12.49
N PHE A 130 0.83 18.83 -11.19
CA PHE A 130 1.41 20.07 -10.69
C PHE A 130 2.85 20.26 -11.21
N GLY A 131 3.66 19.20 -11.19
CA GLY A 131 5.01 19.22 -11.73
C GLY A 131 5.05 19.55 -13.23
N GLY A 132 4.11 18.99 -14.00
CA GLY A 132 4.05 19.21 -15.45
C GLY A 132 3.48 20.59 -15.83
N GLU A 133 2.34 20.98 -15.25
CA GLU A 133 1.62 22.18 -15.67
C GLU A 133 2.09 23.46 -14.98
N VAL A 134 2.46 23.38 -13.69
CA VAL A 134 2.87 24.57 -12.93
C VAL A 134 4.38 24.78 -12.94
N LEU A 135 5.16 23.69 -12.80
CA LEU A 135 6.63 23.77 -12.78
C LEU A 135 7.25 23.55 -14.16
N ALA A 136 6.44 23.27 -15.21
CA ALA A 136 6.88 23.02 -16.58
C ALA A 136 7.99 21.94 -16.68
N LEU A 137 7.93 20.94 -15.82
CA LEU A 137 8.89 19.82 -15.83
C LEU A 137 8.56 18.84 -16.97
N SER A 138 9.60 18.24 -17.55
CA SER A 138 9.39 17.17 -18.53
C SER A 138 8.78 15.93 -17.88
N VAL A 139 8.12 15.09 -18.67
CA VAL A 139 7.47 13.83 -18.20
C VAL A 139 8.42 12.95 -17.40
N SER A 140 9.69 12.86 -17.82
CA SER A 140 10.71 12.12 -17.08
C SER A 140 10.93 12.67 -15.66
N TYR A 141 10.93 13.99 -15.51
CA TYR A 141 11.13 14.62 -14.20
C TYR A 141 9.88 14.54 -13.32
N THR A 142 8.68 14.69 -13.89
CA THR A 142 7.43 14.52 -13.12
C THR A 142 7.30 13.11 -12.57
N THR A 143 7.63 12.08 -13.37
CA THR A 143 7.65 10.69 -12.91
C THR A 143 8.69 10.45 -11.78
N LYS A 144 9.84 11.14 -11.83
CA LYS A 144 10.83 11.07 -10.73
C LYS A 144 10.35 11.73 -9.43
N LEU A 145 9.39 12.68 -9.49
CA LEU A 145 8.78 13.24 -8.28
C LEU A 145 8.07 12.15 -7.47
N THR A 146 7.38 11.23 -8.12
CA THR A 146 6.75 10.08 -7.46
C THR A 146 7.78 9.20 -6.75
N ALA A 147 8.95 8.97 -7.35
CA ALA A 147 10.04 8.26 -6.67
C ALA A 147 10.53 9.02 -5.43
N LEU A 148 10.70 10.33 -5.53
CA LEU A 148 11.15 11.17 -4.43
C LEU A 148 10.13 11.19 -3.28
N PHE A 149 8.84 11.25 -3.61
CA PHE A 149 7.75 11.17 -2.65
C PHE A 149 7.72 9.82 -1.93
N ALA A 150 7.91 8.71 -2.66
CA ALA A 150 7.98 7.37 -2.09
C ALA A 150 9.23 7.18 -1.19
N ILE A 151 10.39 7.77 -1.56
CA ILE A 151 11.59 7.80 -0.72
C ILE A 151 11.31 8.56 0.58
N GLY A 152 10.63 9.72 0.50
CA GLY A 152 10.18 10.47 1.67
C GLY A 152 9.29 9.64 2.58
N GLY A 153 8.31 8.94 2.00
CA GLY A 153 7.44 8.01 2.73
C GLY A 153 8.21 6.88 3.42
N LEU A 154 9.16 6.25 2.70
CA LEU A 154 9.98 5.17 3.25
C LEU A 154 10.87 5.64 4.40
N THR A 155 11.48 6.82 4.26
CA THR A 155 12.30 7.41 5.32
C THR A 155 11.46 7.81 6.54
N GLY A 156 10.28 8.39 6.33
CA GLY A 156 9.32 8.70 7.39
C GLY A 156 8.82 7.45 8.12
N PHE A 157 8.50 6.39 7.37
CA PHE A 157 8.14 5.10 7.93
C PHE A 157 9.27 4.48 8.76
N GLY A 158 10.50 4.48 8.23
CA GLY A 158 11.68 4.00 8.94
C GLY A 158 11.94 4.78 10.23
N PHE A 159 11.77 6.10 10.20
CA PHE A 159 11.90 6.96 11.37
C PHE A 159 10.83 6.69 12.42
N ALA A 160 9.58 6.51 12.00
CA ALA A 160 8.47 6.14 12.89
C ALA A 160 8.73 4.79 13.59
N VAL A 161 9.17 3.78 12.84
CA VAL A 161 9.53 2.47 13.40
C VAL A 161 10.68 2.60 14.41
N TRP A 162 11.71 3.37 14.09
CA TRP A 162 12.84 3.61 14.97
C TRP A 162 12.43 4.30 16.29
N ILE A 163 11.53 5.30 16.24
CA ILE A 163 11.00 5.95 17.44
C ILE A 163 10.19 4.96 18.29
N MET A 164 9.35 4.14 17.66
CA MET A 164 8.55 3.13 18.36
C MET A 164 9.43 2.08 19.04
N GLN A 165 10.54 1.68 18.43
CA GLN A 165 11.51 0.77 19.03
C GLN A 165 12.18 1.34 20.29
N ARG A 166 12.21 2.66 20.43
CA ARG A 166 12.68 3.36 21.65
C ARG A 166 11.63 3.48 22.75
N GLY A 167 10.50 2.78 22.63
CA GLY A 167 9.46 2.71 23.64
C GLY A 167 8.42 3.82 23.58
N VAL A 168 8.42 4.62 22.51
CA VAL A 168 7.36 5.61 22.29
C VAL A 168 6.12 4.89 21.80
N ALA A 169 4.99 5.08 22.48
CA ALA A 169 3.74 4.45 22.09
C ALA A 169 3.26 4.94 20.71
N ALA A 170 2.75 4.03 19.88
CA ALA A 170 2.34 4.31 18.51
C ALA A 170 1.36 5.51 18.39
N TYR A 171 0.47 5.70 19.37
CA TYR A 171 -0.47 6.83 19.37
C TYR A 171 0.21 8.20 19.50
N ARG A 172 1.40 8.27 20.13
CA ARG A 172 2.18 9.52 20.24
C ARG A 172 2.95 9.84 18.95
N VAL A 173 3.27 8.83 18.17
CA VAL A 173 3.91 9.00 16.85
C VAL A 173 2.91 9.50 15.83
N ALA A 174 1.61 9.19 16.03
CA ALA A 174 0.52 9.58 15.14
C ALA A 174 -0.08 10.98 15.45
N GLN A 175 0.33 11.61 16.53
CA GLN A 175 -0.04 13.01 16.90
C GLN A 175 0.94 14.02 16.32
#